data_c0e6a75889823409c5e8bcd5d56f1143
#
_entry.id   c0e6a75889823409c5e8bcd5d56f1143
#
_cell.length_a   1.000
_cell.length_b   1.000
_cell.length_c   1.000
_cell.angle_alpha   90.00
_cell.angle_beta   90.00
_cell.angle_gamma   90.00
#
_symmetry.space_group_name_H-M   'P 1'
#
loop_
_entity.id
_entity.type
_entity.pdbx_description
1 polymer ?
#
loop_
_entity_poly.entity_id
_entity_poly.type
_entity_poly.pdbx_seq_one_letter_code
_entity_poly.pdbx_strand_id
1 'polypeptide(L)'
;PVAGYSSFKTRARHGKDLGDSEQTPNDLAVYADYAHLTAMMADRAALLTNNAYDKCCFTAGHALPPLIDAAAPVFSLLGRRGFLRSHINHKPGGHNFGVDNRQQFYRFIGDVFYKGQEFDWREIPNKSEIKTYDELLVPLPENNHNFNTIALSAVKDLPKSFEGDKRAKLLEIVNAH
;
A
#
# COMPACT_ATOMS: atom_id res chain seq x y z
N PRO A 1 1.49 -4.77 5.85
CA PRO A 1 1.37 -4.43 4.42
C PRO A 1 2.16 -5.41 3.55
N VAL A 2 1.80 -5.50 2.29
CA VAL A 2 2.47 -6.33 1.30
C VAL A 2 2.97 -5.43 0.19
N ALA A 3 4.31 -5.25 0.07
CA ALA A 3 4.96 -4.41 -0.94
C ALA A 3 4.22 -3.08 -1.22
N GLY A 4 3.67 -2.47 -0.18
CA GLY A 4 2.70 -1.38 -0.33
C GLY A 4 3.29 0.02 -0.18
N TYR A 5 4.53 0.15 0.30
CA TYR A 5 5.18 1.45 0.46
C TYR A 5 6.69 1.31 0.75
N SER A 6 7.40 2.43 0.65
CA SER A 6 8.78 2.59 1.09
C SER A 6 9.03 4.03 1.56
N SER A 7 10.21 4.32 2.10
CA SER A 7 10.57 5.68 2.51
C SER A 7 10.71 6.62 1.31
N PHE A 8 10.44 7.90 1.50
CA PHE A 8 10.66 8.93 0.47
C PHE A 8 12.12 9.02 0.04
N LYS A 9 13.05 8.75 0.97
CA LYS A 9 14.49 8.67 0.65
C LYS A 9 14.80 7.56 -0.35
N THR A 10 14.16 6.38 -0.18
CA THR A 10 14.26 5.30 -1.15
C THR A 10 13.65 5.72 -2.48
N ARG A 11 12.50 6.37 -2.45
CA ARG A 11 11.86 6.92 -3.66
C ARG A 11 12.79 7.87 -4.41
N ALA A 12 13.43 8.80 -3.75
CA ALA A 12 14.35 9.73 -4.38
C ALA A 12 15.58 9.06 -5.02
N ARG A 13 16.03 7.94 -4.45
CA ARG A 13 17.23 7.22 -4.94
C ARG A 13 16.96 6.18 -6.01
N HIS A 14 15.80 5.56 -5.96
CA HIS A 14 15.42 4.39 -6.75
C HIS A 14 14.10 4.62 -7.48
N GLY A 15 14.05 5.67 -8.31
CA GLY A 15 12.82 6.15 -8.96
C GLY A 15 12.01 5.11 -9.76
N LYS A 16 12.61 3.99 -10.13
CA LYS A 16 11.92 2.89 -10.83
C LYS A 16 11.33 1.83 -9.91
N ASP A 17 11.69 1.85 -8.64
CA ASP A 17 11.28 0.86 -7.62
C ASP A 17 10.17 1.43 -6.71
N LEU A 18 9.45 2.39 -7.23
CA LEU A 18 8.76 3.34 -6.41
C LEU A 18 7.29 3.28 -6.49
N GLY A 19 6.65 2.31 -6.40
CA GLY A 19 5.20 2.37 -6.24
C GLY A 19 4.51 3.67 -6.68
N ASP A 20 3.28 3.63 -6.81
CA ASP A 20 2.48 4.68 -7.41
C ASP A 20 2.40 5.93 -6.50
N SER A 21 2.58 7.08 -7.07
CA SER A 21 2.54 8.37 -6.33
C SER A 21 1.15 8.68 -5.79
N GLU A 22 0.11 8.14 -6.40
CA GLU A 22 -1.28 8.27 -5.94
C GLU A 22 -1.54 7.63 -4.58
N GLN A 23 -0.69 6.75 -4.13
CA GLN A 23 -0.76 6.16 -2.78
C GLN A 23 -0.23 7.09 -1.69
N THR A 24 0.33 8.22 -2.07
CA THR A 24 0.88 9.18 -1.12
C THR A 24 -0.11 10.33 -0.92
N PRO A 25 -0.65 10.52 0.29
CA PRO A 25 -1.47 11.70 0.59
C PRO A 25 -0.73 13.00 0.31
N ASN A 26 -1.47 14.02 -0.14
CA ASN A 26 -0.92 15.33 -0.34
C ASN A 26 -0.24 15.82 0.95
N ASP A 27 0.90 16.46 0.80
CA ASP A 27 1.68 17.05 1.89
C ASP A 27 2.21 16.08 2.96
N LEU A 28 2.03 14.76 2.81
CA LEU A 28 2.58 13.80 3.78
C LEU A 28 4.07 14.03 4.02
N ALA A 29 4.84 14.28 2.97
CA ALA A 29 6.29 14.48 3.06
C ALA A 29 6.71 15.71 3.86
N VAL A 30 5.81 16.65 4.11
CA VAL A 30 6.05 17.82 4.97
C VAL A 30 6.08 17.42 6.45
N TYR A 31 5.29 16.42 6.83
CA TYR A 31 5.07 16.05 8.23
C TYR A 31 5.70 14.72 8.60
N ALA A 32 5.70 13.76 7.68
CA ALA A 32 6.11 12.39 7.97
C ALA A 32 6.61 11.67 6.72
N ASP A 33 7.30 10.55 6.96
CA ASP A 33 7.65 9.55 5.97
C ASP A 33 7.00 8.22 6.38
N TYR A 34 6.85 7.30 5.48
CA TYR A 34 6.39 5.93 5.75
C TYR A 34 7.26 5.19 6.78
N ALA A 35 8.54 5.55 6.88
CA ALA A 35 9.42 5.09 7.96
C ALA A 35 8.90 5.51 9.34
N HIS A 36 8.43 6.76 9.49
CA HIS A 36 7.79 7.24 10.71
C HIS A 36 6.47 6.53 10.99
N LEU A 37 5.63 6.36 9.95
CA LEU A 37 4.35 5.65 10.10
C LEU A 37 4.55 4.19 10.53
N THR A 38 5.61 3.54 10.03
CA THR A 38 5.99 2.19 10.46
C THR A 38 6.43 2.18 11.92
N ALA A 39 7.23 3.14 12.35
CA ALA A 39 7.68 3.26 13.73
C ALA A 39 6.52 3.55 14.70
N MET A 40 5.52 4.31 14.27
CA MET A 40 4.30 4.59 15.06
C MET A 40 3.45 3.35 15.34
N MET A 41 3.73 2.22 14.69
CA MET A 41 3.08 0.95 15.03
C MET A 41 3.67 0.28 16.27
N ALA A 42 4.68 0.84 16.93
CA ALA A 42 5.53 0.15 17.91
C ALA A 42 4.83 -0.32 19.19
N ASP A 43 3.65 0.19 19.53
CA ASP A 43 2.78 -0.34 20.60
C ASP A 43 1.94 -1.55 20.16
N ARG A 44 1.88 -1.82 18.86
CA ARG A 44 1.13 -2.89 18.21
C ARG A 44 2.08 -3.79 17.42
N ALA A 45 1.57 -4.93 16.97
CA ALA A 45 2.34 -5.81 16.10
C ALA A 45 2.25 -5.35 14.63
N ALA A 46 3.38 -5.43 13.92
CA ALA A 46 3.48 -5.09 12.52
C ALA A 46 4.21 -6.20 11.74
N LEU A 47 3.64 -6.59 10.61
CA LEU A 47 4.28 -7.48 9.63
C LEU A 47 4.38 -6.75 8.29
N LEU A 48 5.60 -6.65 7.79
CA LEU A 48 5.90 -6.14 6.44
C LEU A 48 6.33 -7.32 5.57
N THR A 49 5.58 -7.59 4.50
CA THR A 49 5.99 -8.58 3.50
C THR A 49 6.32 -7.87 2.19
N ASN A 50 7.39 -8.30 1.56
CA ASN A 50 7.84 -7.75 0.28
C ASN A 50 8.21 -8.90 -0.66
N ASN A 51 8.35 -8.60 -1.94
CA ASN A 51 8.76 -9.56 -2.96
C ASN A 51 10.16 -9.20 -3.46
N ALA A 52 11.03 -10.19 -3.58
CA ALA A 52 12.45 -9.99 -3.90
C ALA A 52 12.68 -9.31 -5.26
N TYR A 53 11.83 -9.63 -6.23
CA TYR A 53 11.95 -9.20 -7.63
C TYR A 53 10.71 -8.43 -8.10
N ASP A 54 10.11 -7.68 -7.20
CA ASP A 54 8.93 -6.86 -7.50
C ASP A 54 9.30 -5.72 -8.47
N LYS A 55 8.94 -5.89 -9.73
CA LYS A 55 9.19 -4.91 -10.79
C LYS A 55 8.07 -3.87 -10.92
N CYS A 56 6.95 -4.11 -10.24
CA CYS A 56 5.83 -3.17 -10.27
C CYS A 56 6.12 -1.98 -9.35
N CYS A 57 6.35 -2.26 -8.06
CA CYS A 57 6.26 -1.21 -7.08
C CYS A 57 7.45 -1.14 -6.10
N PHE A 58 7.65 -2.14 -5.26
CA PHE A 58 8.55 -2.00 -4.11
C PHE A 58 9.47 -3.23 -3.98
N THR A 59 10.50 -3.27 -4.81
CA THR A 59 11.54 -4.30 -4.73
C THR A 59 12.09 -4.39 -3.31
N ALA A 60 12.02 -5.57 -2.69
CA ALA A 60 12.31 -5.78 -1.28
C ALA A 60 13.66 -5.22 -0.82
N GLY A 61 14.71 -5.41 -1.64
CA GLY A 61 16.07 -4.99 -1.29
C GLY A 61 16.24 -3.48 -1.10
N HIS A 62 15.40 -2.68 -1.73
CA HIS A 62 15.40 -1.22 -1.60
C HIS A 62 14.31 -0.72 -0.64
N ALA A 63 13.12 -1.33 -0.72
CA ALA A 63 11.95 -0.82 -0.02
C ALA A 63 11.93 -1.17 1.47
N LEU A 64 12.30 -2.39 1.84
CA LEU A 64 12.13 -2.89 3.20
C LEU A 64 13.16 -2.37 4.22
N PRO A 65 14.48 -2.32 3.93
CA PRO A 65 15.48 -1.95 4.91
C PRO A 65 15.21 -0.60 5.59
N PRO A 66 14.94 0.51 4.87
CA PRO A 66 14.75 1.81 5.51
C PRO A 66 13.54 1.86 6.46
N LEU A 67 12.54 1.02 6.24
CA LEU A 67 11.38 0.91 7.13
C LEU A 67 11.74 0.17 8.42
N ILE A 68 12.45 -0.97 8.28
CA ILE A 68 12.87 -1.78 9.42
C ILE A 68 13.92 -1.02 10.26
N ASP A 69 14.90 -0.39 9.62
CA ASP A 69 15.97 0.35 10.29
C ASP A 69 15.43 1.53 11.11
N ALA A 70 14.40 2.21 10.60
CA ALA A 70 13.76 3.30 11.33
C ALA A 70 12.84 2.81 12.46
N ALA A 71 12.09 1.73 12.24
CA ALA A 71 11.10 1.25 13.20
C ALA A 71 11.72 0.40 14.33
N ALA A 72 12.74 -0.41 14.04
CA ALA A 72 13.30 -1.37 15.01
C ALA A 72 13.77 -0.73 16.32
N PRO A 73 14.47 0.42 16.33
CA PRO A 73 14.86 1.10 17.56
C PRO A 73 13.66 1.50 18.42
N VAL A 74 12.57 2.00 17.79
CA VAL A 74 11.36 2.42 18.51
C VAL A 74 10.65 1.22 19.13
N PHE A 75 10.50 0.12 18.38
CA PHE A 75 9.97 -1.13 18.91
C PHE A 75 10.82 -1.66 20.08
N SER A 76 12.14 -1.55 19.99
CA SER A 76 13.06 -1.97 21.06
C SER A 76 12.91 -1.10 22.31
N LEU A 77 12.81 0.21 22.14
CA LEU A 77 12.61 1.17 23.25
C LEU A 77 11.34 0.85 24.06
N LEU A 78 10.29 0.40 23.38
CA LEU A 78 9.02 0.01 24.00
C LEU A 78 9.00 -1.46 24.47
N GLY A 79 10.11 -2.18 24.40
CA GLY A 79 10.15 -3.62 24.74
C GLY A 79 9.38 -4.51 23.78
N ARG A 80 9.08 -4.03 22.57
CA ARG A 80 8.24 -4.69 21.58
C ARG A 80 8.99 -5.18 20.34
N ARG A 81 10.32 -5.34 20.41
CA ARG A 81 11.14 -5.71 19.24
C ARG A 81 10.63 -6.95 18.50
N GLY A 82 10.13 -7.96 19.19
CA GLY A 82 9.56 -9.18 18.59
C GLY A 82 8.23 -8.99 17.87
N PHE A 83 7.57 -7.83 18.03
CA PHE A 83 6.32 -7.50 17.35
C PHE A 83 6.54 -6.86 15.98
N LEU A 84 7.75 -6.40 15.65
CA LEU A 84 8.12 -5.96 14.31
C LEU A 84 8.70 -7.16 13.55
N ARG A 85 7.95 -7.61 12.55
CA ARG A 85 8.34 -8.74 11.70
C ARG A 85 8.39 -8.32 10.24
N SER A 86 9.25 -8.99 9.48
CA SER A 86 9.33 -8.82 8.04
C SER A 86 9.54 -10.15 7.35
N HIS A 87 9.12 -10.23 6.09
CA HIS A 87 9.31 -11.38 5.22
C HIS A 87 9.58 -10.95 3.79
N ILE A 88 10.46 -11.65 3.11
CA ILE A 88 10.74 -11.46 1.69
C ILE A 88 10.41 -12.74 0.93
N ASN A 89 9.41 -12.67 0.07
CA ASN A 89 9.05 -13.75 -0.83
C ASN A 89 10.03 -13.80 -2.02
N HIS A 90 10.71 -14.92 -2.20
CA HIS A 90 11.62 -15.16 -3.32
C HIS A 90 11.01 -16.00 -4.44
N LYS A 91 9.91 -16.74 -4.17
CA LYS A 91 9.25 -17.61 -5.16
C LYS A 91 7.72 -17.48 -5.04
N PRO A 92 7.07 -16.87 -6.04
CA PRO A 92 7.60 -16.43 -7.34
C PRO A 92 8.42 -15.13 -7.28
N GLY A 93 8.45 -14.39 -6.18
CA GLY A 93 9.26 -13.20 -5.95
C GLY A 93 8.86 -11.95 -6.72
N GLY A 94 8.00 -12.06 -7.73
CA GLY A 94 7.41 -10.92 -8.43
C GLY A 94 6.24 -10.30 -7.65
N HIS A 95 5.58 -9.30 -8.24
CA HIS A 95 4.46 -8.60 -7.60
C HIS A 95 3.28 -9.54 -7.31
N ASN A 96 3.10 -9.93 -6.05
CA ASN A 96 2.04 -10.85 -5.65
C ASN A 96 1.77 -10.82 -4.13
N PHE A 97 0.59 -11.31 -3.75
CA PHE A 97 0.27 -11.77 -2.42
C PHE A 97 -0.05 -13.28 -2.46
N GLY A 98 0.95 -14.05 -2.92
CA GLY A 98 0.86 -15.50 -3.07
C GLY A 98 0.90 -16.26 -1.75
N VAL A 99 0.87 -17.58 -1.85
CA VAL A 99 0.80 -18.50 -0.69
C VAL A 99 1.91 -18.23 0.32
N ASP A 100 3.14 -17.98 -0.12
CA ASP A 100 4.27 -17.74 0.77
C ASP A 100 4.02 -16.50 1.66
N ASN A 101 3.63 -15.37 1.08
CA ASN A 101 3.26 -14.17 1.82
C ASN A 101 2.06 -14.40 2.75
N ARG A 102 1.02 -15.09 2.27
CA ARG A 102 -0.18 -15.38 3.08
C ARG A 102 0.13 -16.30 4.25
N GLN A 103 0.99 -17.30 4.07
CA GLN A 103 1.43 -18.19 5.15
C GLN A 103 2.15 -17.41 6.27
N GLN A 104 2.98 -16.43 5.92
CA GLN A 104 3.61 -15.56 6.94
C GLN A 104 2.58 -14.71 7.66
N PHE A 105 1.57 -14.21 6.94
CA PHE A 105 0.48 -13.46 7.55
C PHE A 105 -0.33 -14.33 8.52
N TYR A 106 -0.70 -15.54 8.15
CA TYR A 106 -1.45 -16.45 9.04
C TYR A 106 -0.66 -16.81 10.29
N ARG A 107 0.64 -17.11 10.16
CA ARG A 107 1.52 -17.33 11.33
C ARG A 107 1.57 -16.10 12.23
N PHE A 108 1.70 -14.92 11.64
CA PHE A 108 1.70 -13.67 12.39
C PHE A 108 0.40 -13.48 13.17
N ILE A 109 -0.75 -13.73 12.56
CA ILE A 109 -2.06 -13.66 13.23
C ILE A 109 -2.14 -14.67 14.38
N GLY A 110 -1.72 -15.91 14.17
CA GLY A 110 -1.69 -16.93 15.22
C GLY A 110 -0.85 -16.50 16.42
N ASP A 111 0.38 -16.04 16.18
CA ASP A 111 1.32 -15.66 17.23
C ASP A 111 0.89 -14.40 18.02
N VAL A 112 0.17 -13.48 17.38
CA VAL A 112 -0.20 -12.20 17.99
C VAL A 112 -1.56 -12.26 18.68
N PHE A 113 -2.57 -12.80 18.00
CA PHE A 113 -3.96 -12.75 18.45
C PHE A 113 -4.43 -14.05 19.12
N TYR A 114 -3.79 -15.18 18.81
CA TYR A 114 -4.14 -16.47 19.35
C TYR A 114 -3.03 -17.07 20.23
N LYS A 115 -2.22 -16.22 20.83
CA LYS A 115 -1.10 -16.61 21.66
C LYS A 115 -1.55 -17.55 22.79
N GLY A 116 -0.94 -18.75 22.85
CA GLY A 116 -1.27 -19.78 23.84
C GLY A 116 -2.54 -20.59 23.53
N GLN A 117 -3.13 -20.38 22.37
CA GLN A 117 -4.25 -21.17 21.86
C GLN A 117 -3.80 -22.00 20.65
N GLU A 118 -4.50 -23.08 20.36
CA GLU A 118 -4.31 -23.81 19.11
C GLU A 118 -4.81 -22.95 17.95
N PHE A 119 -3.96 -22.75 16.95
CA PHE A 119 -4.28 -21.98 15.76
C PHE A 119 -3.72 -22.68 14.53
N ASP A 120 -4.59 -23.13 13.64
CA ASP A 120 -4.18 -23.69 12.35
C ASP A 120 -3.91 -22.55 11.35
N TRP A 121 -2.64 -22.31 11.10
CA TRP A 121 -2.17 -21.29 10.17
C TRP A 121 -2.09 -21.78 8.71
N ARG A 122 -2.47 -23.03 8.43
CA ARG A 122 -2.47 -23.56 7.07
C ARG A 122 -3.57 -22.89 6.24
N GLU A 123 -3.24 -22.57 5.00
CA GLU A 123 -4.21 -22.00 4.07
C GLU A 123 -5.30 -23.02 3.76
N ILE A 124 -6.54 -22.60 3.86
CA ILE A 124 -7.69 -23.42 3.47
C ILE A 124 -7.71 -23.51 1.93
N PRO A 125 -7.76 -24.73 1.36
CA PRO A 125 -7.85 -24.88 -0.09
C PRO A 125 -9.14 -24.24 -0.64
N ASN A 126 -9.00 -23.36 -1.63
CA ASN A 126 -10.14 -22.63 -2.20
C ASN A 126 -10.29 -22.79 -3.73
N LYS A 127 -9.56 -23.73 -4.33
CA LYS A 127 -9.59 -23.91 -5.80
C LYS A 127 -10.99 -24.17 -6.36
N SER A 128 -11.83 -24.86 -5.60
CA SER A 128 -13.22 -25.14 -5.99
C SER A 128 -14.14 -23.92 -5.94
N GLU A 129 -13.70 -22.85 -5.29
CA GLU A 129 -14.47 -21.62 -5.12
C GLU A 129 -14.10 -20.55 -6.15
N ILE A 130 -12.96 -20.76 -6.85
CA ILE A 130 -12.47 -19.82 -7.87
C ILE A 130 -13.40 -19.91 -9.09
N LYS A 131 -14.00 -18.77 -9.41
CA LYS A 131 -14.87 -18.59 -10.55
C LYS A 131 -14.08 -18.18 -11.79
N THR A 132 -14.61 -18.56 -12.95
CA THR A 132 -14.10 -18.10 -14.24
C THR A 132 -14.47 -16.63 -14.47
N TYR A 133 -13.83 -15.99 -15.45
CA TYR A 133 -14.21 -14.64 -15.86
C TYR A 133 -15.68 -14.54 -16.25
N ASP A 134 -16.17 -15.52 -17.04
CA ASP A 134 -17.56 -15.53 -17.53
C ASP A 134 -18.58 -15.72 -16.39
N GLU A 135 -18.26 -16.52 -15.38
CA GLU A 135 -19.10 -16.66 -14.18
C GLU A 135 -19.15 -15.40 -13.33
N LEU A 136 -18.13 -14.54 -13.42
CA LEU A 136 -18.04 -13.27 -12.68
C LEU A 136 -18.52 -12.07 -13.51
N LEU A 137 -18.82 -12.28 -14.79
CA LEU A 137 -19.23 -11.20 -15.67
C LEU A 137 -20.58 -10.64 -15.24
N VAL A 138 -20.60 -9.36 -14.91
CA VAL A 138 -21.83 -8.61 -14.63
C VAL A 138 -22.22 -7.85 -15.89
N PRO A 139 -23.40 -8.11 -16.46
CA PRO A 139 -23.86 -7.36 -17.62
C PRO A 139 -24.06 -5.89 -17.22
N LEU A 140 -23.48 -4.99 -17.99
CA LEU A 140 -23.67 -3.56 -17.77
C LEU A 140 -25.05 -3.13 -18.31
N PRO A 141 -25.73 -2.18 -17.66
CA PRO A 141 -26.95 -1.58 -18.20
C PRO A 141 -26.69 -0.95 -19.58
N GLU A 142 -27.68 -1.02 -20.47
CA GLU A 142 -27.55 -0.46 -21.82
C GLU A 142 -27.23 1.04 -21.83
N ASN A 143 -27.73 1.77 -20.84
CA ASN A 143 -27.50 3.21 -20.66
C ASN A 143 -26.40 3.52 -19.62
N ASN A 144 -25.46 2.60 -19.42
CA ASN A 144 -24.38 2.79 -18.45
C ASN A 144 -23.52 4.01 -18.81
N HIS A 145 -23.15 4.76 -17.78
CA HIS A 145 -22.22 5.87 -17.93
C HIS A 145 -20.77 5.37 -18.02
N ASN A 146 -19.98 6.04 -18.83
CA ASN A 146 -18.53 5.90 -18.84
C ASN A 146 -17.88 7.21 -18.33
N PHE A 147 -16.56 7.19 -18.11
CA PHE A 147 -15.86 8.36 -17.58
C PHE A 147 -16.07 9.64 -18.42
N ASN A 148 -16.15 9.51 -19.74
CA ASN A 148 -16.40 10.66 -20.61
C ASN A 148 -17.82 11.23 -20.41
N THR A 149 -18.85 10.38 -20.34
CA THR A 149 -20.23 10.86 -20.13
C THR A 149 -20.43 11.47 -18.75
N ILE A 150 -19.76 10.92 -17.72
CA ILE A 150 -19.76 11.50 -16.37
C ILE A 150 -19.04 12.86 -16.37
N ALA A 151 -17.88 12.95 -16.98
CA ALA A 151 -17.12 14.22 -17.09
C ALA A 151 -17.92 15.29 -17.84
N LEU A 152 -18.52 14.93 -18.98
CA LEU A 152 -19.37 15.85 -19.74
C LEU A 152 -20.60 16.32 -18.96
N SER A 153 -21.16 15.45 -18.12
CA SER A 153 -22.25 15.85 -17.22
C SER A 153 -21.76 16.86 -16.17
N ALA A 154 -20.63 16.57 -15.53
CA ALA A 154 -20.06 17.45 -14.51
C ALA A 154 -19.65 18.82 -15.06
N VAL A 155 -19.15 18.88 -16.30
CA VAL A 155 -18.75 20.16 -16.94
C VAL A 155 -19.93 21.13 -17.13
N LYS A 156 -21.16 20.61 -17.25
CA LYS A 156 -22.36 21.47 -17.42
C LYS A 156 -22.57 22.41 -16.22
N ASP A 157 -22.17 21.96 -15.04
CA ASP A 157 -22.37 22.69 -13.79
C ASP A 157 -21.17 23.57 -13.41
N LEU A 158 -20.08 23.52 -14.20
CA LEU A 158 -18.91 24.36 -13.95
C LEU A 158 -19.17 25.82 -14.32
N PRO A 159 -18.60 26.76 -13.55
CA PRO A 159 -18.63 28.19 -13.92
C PRO A 159 -18.03 28.40 -15.28
N LYS A 160 -18.74 29.12 -16.15
CA LYS A 160 -18.29 29.44 -17.53
C LYS A 160 -17.24 30.54 -17.58
N SER A 161 -17.13 31.32 -16.51
CA SER A 161 -16.15 32.39 -16.36
C SER A 161 -15.63 32.46 -14.94
N PHE A 162 -14.43 32.95 -14.79
CA PHE A 162 -13.83 33.27 -13.51
C PHE A 162 -13.45 34.76 -13.54
N GLU A 163 -13.96 35.51 -12.58
CA GLU A 163 -13.61 36.93 -12.38
C GLU A 163 -12.48 36.99 -11.33
N GLY A 164 -11.31 37.49 -11.74
CA GLY A 164 -10.14 37.61 -10.88
C GLY A 164 -8.84 37.19 -11.56
N ASP A 165 -7.76 37.20 -10.80
CA ASP A 165 -6.45 36.73 -11.27
C ASP A 165 -6.44 35.21 -11.41
N LYS A 166 -6.58 34.71 -12.63
CA LYS A 166 -6.60 33.31 -12.97
C LYS A 166 -5.28 32.60 -12.55
N ARG A 167 -4.16 33.32 -12.65
CA ARG A 167 -2.85 32.74 -12.28
C ARG A 167 -2.74 32.54 -10.78
N ALA A 168 -3.12 33.55 -9.99
CA ALA A 168 -3.14 33.47 -8.54
C ALA A 168 -4.06 32.34 -8.07
N LYS A 169 -5.25 32.23 -8.66
CA LYS A 169 -6.19 31.14 -8.33
C LYS A 169 -5.65 29.75 -8.71
N LEU A 170 -4.99 29.63 -9.84
CA LEU A 170 -4.36 28.37 -10.24
C LEU A 170 -3.25 27.97 -9.27
N LEU A 171 -2.39 28.91 -8.88
CA LEU A 171 -1.32 28.66 -7.90
C LEU A 171 -1.89 28.21 -6.55
N GLU A 172 -2.97 28.84 -6.09
CA GLU A 172 -3.70 28.43 -4.90
C GLU A 172 -4.21 26.97 -5.02
N ILE A 173 -4.87 26.63 -6.13
CA ILE A 173 -5.45 25.29 -6.37
C ILE A 173 -4.37 24.21 -6.41
N VAL A 174 -3.21 24.49 -7.01
CA VAL A 174 -2.10 23.52 -7.12
C VAL A 174 -1.12 23.62 -5.93
N ASN A 175 -1.46 24.42 -4.94
CA ASN A 175 -0.64 24.66 -3.74
C ASN A 175 0.82 25.04 -4.06
N ALA A 176 1.02 25.84 -5.12
CA ALA A 176 2.33 26.34 -5.55
C ALA A 176 2.52 27.78 -5.03
N HIS A 177 3.41 27.92 -4.05
CA HIS A 177 3.78 29.19 -3.44
C HIS A 177 5.13 29.72 -3.95
#